data_caebe390ecc733561c78b6378ffdea1c
#
_entry.id   caebe390ecc733561c78b6378ffdea1c
#
_cell.length_a   1.000
_cell.length_b   1.000
_cell.length_c   1.000
_cell.angle_alpha   90.00
_cell.angle_beta   90.00
_cell.angle_gamma   90.00
#
_symmetry.space_group_name_H-M   'P 1'
#
loop_
_entity.id
_entity.type
_entity.pdbx_description
1 polymer ?
#
loop_
_entity_poly.entity_id
_entity_poly.type
_entity_poly.pdbx_seq_one_letter_code
_entity_poly.pdbx_strand_id
1 'polypeptide(L)'
;MRPESMTRRQDGFGLVAAMFLIIVVALVIAAMSRLSSAQHGTNSLAIQQARAYQAARSGLDWGITQAINAGSCAAGNPDLGGGNLSDFAVVVACNSSGYTNEQGTAITIFRFTATAQNGAPGGRPDYAYRQLTATVER
;
A
#
# COMPACT_ATOMS: atom_id res chain seq x y z
N MET A 1 12.66 -11.28 80.05
CA MET A 1 13.65 -11.28 78.96
C MET A 1 12.91 -11.20 77.60
N ARG A 2 12.95 -10.03 76.93
CA ARG A 2 12.38 -9.83 75.65
C ARG A 2 13.49 -10.10 74.60
N PRO A 3 13.28 -10.89 73.56
CA PRO A 3 14.23 -10.98 72.47
C PRO A 3 14.10 -9.73 71.61
N GLU A 4 15.15 -8.92 71.51
CA GLU A 4 15.29 -7.84 70.57
C GLU A 4 15.44 -8.43 69.17
N SER A 5 14.47 -8.20 68.31
CA SER A 5 14.56 -8.49 66.90
C SER A 5 15.57 -7.55 66.23
N MET A 6 16.77 -8.04 65.99
CA MET A 6 17.73 -7.37 65.11
C MET A 6 17.14 -7.30 63.71
N THR A 7 16.50 -6.18 63.39
CA THR A 7 16.21 -5.78 62.00
C THR A 7 17.52 -5.50 61.30
N ARG A 8 18.05 -6.48 60.60
CA ARG A 8 19.20 -6.33 59.69
C ARG A 8 18.82 -5.35 58.60
N ARG A 9 19.34 -4.14 58.67
CA ARG A 9 19.22 -3.13 57.61
C ARG A 9 19.93 -3.66 56.39
N GLN A 10 19.15 -4.05 55.35
CA GLN A 10 19.61 -4.35 53.98
C GLN A 10 19.46 -3.12 53.09
N ASP A 11 19.88 -1.96 53.57
CA ASP A 11 19.64 -0.66 52.94
C ASP A 11 20.46 -0.43 51.64
N GLY A 12 21.48 -1.28 51.33
CA GLY A 12 22.35 -1.11 50.17
C GLY A 12 21.89 -1.85 48.92
N PHE A 13 21.18 -2.98 49.06
CA PHE A 13 20.79 -3.80 47.92
C PHE A 13 19.54 -3.26 47.18
N GLY A 14 18.64 -2.59 47.87
CA GLY A 14 17.42 -2.03 47.29
C GLY A 14 17.67 -0.93 46.27
N LEU A 15 18.69 -0.10 46.47
CA LEU A 15 19.04 0.99 45.54
C LEU A 15 19.59 0.44 44.24
N VAL A 16 20.46 -0.55 44.28
CA VAL A 16 21.01 -1.22 43.06
C VAL A 16 19.92 -1.93 42.29
N ALA A 17 19.03 -2.64 42.98
CA ALA A 17 17.89 -3.31 42.38
C ALA A 17 16.92 -2.32 41.68
N ALA A 18 16.64 -1.17 42.36
CA ALA A 18 15.80 -0.14 41.78
C ALA A 18 16.41 0.50 40.53
N MET A 19 17.73 0.83 40.57
CA MET A 19 18.42 1.32 39.36
C MET A 19 18.39 0.32 38.20
N PHE A 20 18.61 -0.94 38.48
CA PHE A 20 18.54 -2.00 37.45
C PHE A 20 17.14 -2.09 36.83
N LEU A 21 16.08 -2.05 37.65
CA LEU A 21 14.71 -2.07 37.17
C LEU A 21 14.38 -0.87 36.27
N ILE A 22 14.83 0.33 36.67
CA ILE A 22 14.63 1.55 35.86
C ILE A 22 15.29 1.41 34.48
N ILE A 23 16.54 0.91 34.45
CA ILE A 23 17.25 0.71 33.18
C ILE A 23 16.52 -0.29 32.30
N VAL A 24 16.10 -1.44 32.85
CA VAL A 24 15.36 -2.45 32.08
C VAL A 24 14.05 -1.90 31.53
N VAL A 25 13.27 -1.19 32.34
CA VAL A 25 12.02 -0.57 31.91
C VAL A 25 12.27 0.48 30.81
N ALA A 26 13.29 1.32 30.96
CA ALA A 26 13.66 2.31 29.95
C ALA A 26 14.04 1.67 28.61
N LEU A 27 14.78 0.56 28.63
CA LEU A 27 15.13 -0.19 27.42
C LEU A 27 13.90 -0.80 26.74
N VAL A 28 12.95 -1.35 27.51
CA VAL A 28 11.70 -1.91 26.98
C VAL A 28 10.86 -0.80 26.32
N ILE A 29 10.71 0.35 26.98
CA ILE A 29 9.97 1.50 26.42
C ILE A 29 10.63 1.98 25.11
N ALA A 30 11.95 2.08 25.08
CA ALA A 30 12.69 2.49 23.89
C ALA A 30 12.51 1.48 22.72
N ALA A 31 12.50 0.18 23.01
CA ALA A 31 12.24 -0.85 22.00
C ALA A 31 10.81 -0.77 21.46
N MET A 32 9.81 -0.60 22.32
CA MET A 32 8.40 -0.46 21.91
C MET A 32 8.15 0.79 21.07
N SER A 33 8.78 1.91 21.38
CA SER A 33 8.63 3.15 20.62
C SER A 33 9.17 3.02 19.20
N ARG A 34 10.28 2.32 19.01
CA ARG A 34 10.83 2.03 17.67
C ARG A 34 9.92 1.12 16.86
N LEU A 35 9.35 0.09 17.47
CA LEU A 35 8.42 -0.82 16.81
C LEU A 35 7.14 -0.10 16.36
N SER A 36 6.59 0.77 17.21
CA SER A 36 5.41 1.58 16.87
C SER A 36 5.66 2.50 15.67
N SER A 37 6.81 3.16 15.60
CA SER A 37 7.16 4.04 14.47
C SER A 37 7.26 3.26 13.15
N ALA A 38 7.82 2.05 13.18
CA ALA A 38 7.90 1.19 12.01
C ALA A 38 6.51 0.73 11.52
N GLN A 39 5.61 0.41 12.44
CA GLN A 39 4.23 0.01 12.12
C GLN A 39 3.43 1.15 11.46
N HIS A 40 3.60 2.39 11.89
CA HIS A 40 2.94 3.54 11.26
C HIS A 40 3.39 3.73 9.81
N GLY A 41 4.68 3.58 9.51
CA GLY A 41 5.21 3.67 8.16
C GLY A 41 4.67 2.58 7.23
N THR A 42 4.63 1.33 7.68
CA THR A 42 4.11 0.21 6.87
C THR A 42 2.61 0.32 6.61
N ASN A 43 1.84 0.83 7.58
CA ASN A 43 0.40 1.01 7.43
C ASN A 43 0.06 2.10 6.40
N SER A 44 0.79 3.20 6.40
CA SER A 44 0.66 4.28 5.41
C SER A 44 0.94 3.76 3.99
N LEU A 45 2.03 3.02 3.79
CA LEU A 45 2.35 2.42 2.50
C LEU A 45 1.30 1.41 2.03
N ALA A 46 0.76 0.58 2.92
CA ALA A 46 -0.29 -0.37 2.58
C ALA A 46 -1.56 0.34 2.08
N ILE A 47 -1.96 1.43 2.71
CA ILE A 47 -3.11 2.25 2.28
C ILE A 47 -2.84 2.87 0.90
N GLN A 48 -1.66 3.44 0.66
CA GLN A 48 -1.32 4.02 -0.64
C GLN A 48 -1.28 2.95 -1.74
N GLN A 49 -0.78 1.75 -1.47
CA GLN A 49 -0.79 0.64 -2.42
C GLN A 49 -2.22 0.18 -2.76
N ALA A 50 -3.13 0.14 -1.78
CA ALA A 50 -4.53 -0.17 -2.02
C ALA A 50 -5.22 0.91 -2.89
N ARG A 51 -4.93 2.19 -2.63
CA ARG A 51 -5.43 3.32 -3.45
C ARG A 51 -4.89 3.26 -4.88
N ALA A 52 -3.59 2.99 -5.07
CA ALA A 52 -2.98 2.81 -6.39
C ALA A 52 -3.65 1.67 -7.17
N TYR A 53 -3.97 0.56 -6.49
CA TYR A 53 -4.71 -0.54 -7.10
C TYR A 53 -6.11 -0.11 -7.56
N GLN A 54 -6.86 0.61 -6.74
CA GLN A 54 -8.19 1.11 -7.10
C GLN A 54 -8.12 2.11 -8.27
N ALA A 55 -7.12 3.00 -8.27
CA ALA A 55 -6.90 3.93 -9.36
C ALA A 55 -6.58 3.21 -10.69
N ALA A 56 -5.68 2.22 -10.67
CA ALA A 56 -5.38 1.43 -11.86
C ALA A 56 -6.60 0.64 -12.35
N ARG A 57 -7.40 0.08 -11.43
CA ARG A 57 -8.64 -0.61 -11.77
C ARG A 57 -9.65 0.31 -12.44
N SER A 58 -9.85 1.52 -11.92
CA SER A 58 -10.74 2.51 -12.56
C SER A 58 -10.28 2.85 -13.99
N GLY A 59 -8.97 2.93 -14.21
CA GLY A 59 -8.41 3.09 -15.56
C GLY A 59 -8.74 1.92 -16.50
N LEU A 60 -8.65 0.67 -16.01
CA LEU A 60 -9.04 -0.50 -16.79
C LEU A 60 -10.54 -0.49 -17.12
N ASP A 61 -11.39 -0.19 -16.12
CA ASP A 61 -12.85 -0.13 -16.29
C ASP A 61 -13.22 0.92 -17.35
N TRP A 62 -12.54 2.08 -17.37
CA TRP A 62 -12.70 3.08 -18.42
C TRP A 62 -12.33 2.52 -19.81
N GLY A 63 -11.16 1.89 -19.95
CA GLY A 63 -10.71 1.30 -21.23
C GLY A 63 -11.63 0.19 -21.74
N ILE A 64 -12.04 -0.70 -20.85
CA ILE A 64 -12.97 -1.81 -21.14
C ILE A 64 -14.30 -1.26 -21.61
N THR A 65 -14.83 -0.22 -20.96
CA THR A 65 -16.09 0.42 -21.37
C THR A 65 -16.01 0.97 -22.79
N GLN A 66 -14.88 1.58 -23.16
CA GLN A 66 -14.65 2.07 -24.54
C GLN A 66 -14.60 0.92 -25.55
N ALA A 67 -13.95 -0.19 -25.21
CA ALA A 67 -13.90 -1.35 -26.08
C ALA A 67 -15.28 -1.98 -26.28
N ILE A 68 -16.04 -2.18 -25.21
CA ILE A 68 -17.37 -2.81 -25.26
C ILE A 68 -18.37 -1.92 -26.00
N ASN A 69 -18.46 -0.64 -25.68
CA ASN A 69 -19.48 0.27 -26.22
C ASN A 69 -19.15 0.77 -27.63
N ALA A 70 -17.89 1.18 -27.84
CA ALA A 70 -17.47 1.82 -29.07
C ALA A 70 -16.61 0.92 -29.98
N GLY A 71 -16.16 -0.26 -29.52
CA GLY A 71 -15.23 -1.10 -30.25
C GLY A 71 -13.86 -0.45 -30.44
N SER A 72 -13.52 0.52 -29.60
CA SER A 72 -12.30 1.30 -29.75
C SER A 72 -11.21 0.89 -28.77
N CYS A 73 -9.98 0.80 -29.27
CA CYS A 73 -8.78 0.62 -28.46
C CYS A 73 -8.36 2.00 -27.92
N ALA A 74 -9.06 2.48 -26.89
CA ALA A 74 -8.80 3.78 -26.32
C ALA A 74 -7.58 3.76 -25.40
N ALA A 75 -6.60 4.60 -25.68
CA ALA A 75 -5.49 4.90 -24.81
C ALA A 75 -5.64 6.34 -24.30
N GLY A 76 -5.26 6.63 -23.07
CA GLY A 76 -5.38 7.96 -22.52
C GLY A 76 -5.16 8.04 -21.03
N ASN A 77 -5.42 9.22 -20.49
CA ASN A 77 -5.26 9.51 -19.07
C ASN A 77 -6.64 9.86 -18.49
N PRO A 78 -7.46 8.86 -18.11
CA PRO A 78 -8.77 9.14 -17.53
C PRO A 78 -8.61 9.95 -16.24
N ASP A 79 -9.38 11.03 -16.13
CA ASP A 79 -9.51 11.77 -14.90
C ASP A 79 -10.37 10.95 -13.93
N LEU A 80 -9.83 10.64 -12.75
CA LEU A 80 -10.57 9.92 -11.72
C LEU A 80 -11.59 10.78 -10.97
N GLY A 81 -11.71 12.05 -11.39
CA GLY A 81 -12.61 13.03 -10.78
C GLY A 81 -12.36 13.21 -9.30
N GLY A 82 -12.21 14.14 -8.67
CA GLY A 82 -11.98 14.41 -7.23
C GLY A 82 -12.11 13.26 -6.22
N GLY A 83 -11.83 13.50 -5.00
CA GLY A 83 -11.93 12.50 -3.93
C GLY A 83 -10.62 11.79 -3.60
N ASN A 84 -10.70 10.59 -3.04
CA ASN A 84 -9.55 9.88 -2.46
C ASN A 84 -8.51 9.38 -3.47
N LEU A 85 -8.73 9.51 -4.76
CA LEU A 85 -7.83 9.07 -5.82
C LEU A 85 -7.25 10.22 -6.64
N SER A 86 -7.57 11.46 -6.31
CA SER A 86 -7.17 12.67 -7.06
C SER A 86 -5.65 12.90 -7.12
N ASP A 87 -4.89 12.33 -6.21
CA ASP A 87 -3.43 12.39 -6.19
C ASP A 87 -2.76 11.29 -7.05
N PHE A 88 -3.56 10.42 -7.69
CA PHE A 88 -3.04 9.40 -8.60
C PHE A 88 -3.21 9.81 -10.06
N ALA A 89 -2.10 9.81 -10.78
CA ALA A 89 -2.11 9.87 -12.23
C ALA A 89 -2.32 8.47 -12.80
N VAL A 90 -3.32 8.31 -13.68
CA VAL A 90 -3.61 7.05 -14.36
C VAL A 90 -3.33 7.18 -15.84
N VAL A 91 -2.57 6.24 -16.37
CA VAL A 91 -2.28 6.12 -17.80
C VAL A 91 -2.79 4.77 -18.29
N VAL A 92 -3.62 4.78 -19.30
CA VAL A 92 -4.16 3.57 -19.94
C VAL A 92 -3.56 3.44 -21.34
N ALA A 93 -2.92 2.31 -21.59
CA ALA A 93 -2.47 1.90 -22.91
C ALA A 93 -3.37 0.79 -23.42
N CYS A 94 -3.63 0.77 -24.70
CA CYS A 94 -4.39 -0.26 -25.37
C CYS A 94 -3.62 -0.84 -26.58
N ASN A 95 -3.77 -2.13 -26.77
CA ASN A 95 -3.32 -2.84 -27.98
C ASN A 95 -4.46 -3.76 -28.45
N SER A 96 -4.76 -3.74 -29.76
CA SER A 96 -5.80 -4.57 -30.33
C SER A 96 -5.22 -5.53 -31.40
N SER A 97 -5.76 -6.73 -31.43
CA SER A 97 -5.40 -7.76 -32.40
C SER A 97 -6.66 -8.43 -32.91
N GLY A 98 -6.79 -8.52 -34.26
CA GLY A 98 -7.90 -9.20 -34.91
C GLY A 98 -7.58 -10.68 -35.16
N TYR A 99 -8.55 -11.54 -34.91
CA TYR A 99 -8.48 -12.97 -35.16
C TYR A 99 -9.76 -13.44 -35.83
N THR A 100 -9.70 -14.62 -36.44
CA THR A 100 -10.89 -15.34 -36.95
C THR A 100 -11.07 -16.57 -36.08
N ASN A 101 -12.25 -16.75 -35.51
CA ASN A 101 -12.55 -17.92 -34.69
C ASN A 101 -12.78 -19.16 -35.59
N GLU A 102 -12.93 -20.33 -34.98
CA GLU A 102 -13.14 -21.60 -35.71
C GLU A 102 -14.43 -21.62 -36.53
N GLN A 103 -15.40 -20.78 -36.22
CA GLN A 103 -16.66 -20.59 -36.93
C GLN A 103 -16.55 -19.61 -38.14
N GLY A 104 -15.35 -19.04 -38.38
CA GLY A 104 -15.13 -18.06 -39.42
C GLY A 104 -15.54 -16.63 -39.06
N THR A 105 -15.90 -16.36 -37.82
CA THR A 105 -16.28 -15.01 -37.38
C THR A 105 -15.03 -14.21 -36.97
N ALA A 106 -14.94 -12.96 -37.43
CA ALA A 106 -13.90 -12.05 -37.02
C ALA A 106 -14.13 -11.59 -35.59
N ILE A 107 -13.13 -11.75 -34.73
CA ILE A 107 -13.11 -11.30 -33.36
C ILE A 107 -11.94 -10.34 -33.11
N THR A 108 -12.10 -9.38 -32.24
CA THR A 108 -11.04 -8.46 -31.87
C THR A 108 -10.72 -8.65 -30.40
N ILE A 109 -9.45 -8.86 -30.08
CA ILE A 109 -8.96 -8.94 -28.70
C ILE A 109 -8.29 -7.61 -28.37
N PHE A 110 -8.80 -6.96 -27.33
CA PHE A 110 -8.24 -5.72 -26.77
C PHE A 110 -7.46 -6.06 -25.51
N ARG A 111 -6.21 -5.63 -25.43
CA ARG A 111 -5.37 -5.73 -24.22
C ARG A 111 -5.13 -4.35 -23.67
N PHE A 112 -5.64 -4.11 -22.50
CA PHE A 112 -5.46 -2.86 -21.75
C PHE A 112 -4.41 -3.02 -20.67
N THR A 113 -3.56 -1.99 -20.51
CA THR A 113 -2.63 -1.88 -19.40
C THR A 113 -2.85 -0.53 -18.75
N ALA A 114 -3.34 -0.53 -17.52
CA ALA A 114 -3.52 0.68 -16.74
C ALA A 114 -2.42 0.79 -15.68
N THR A 115 -1.77 1.93 -15.65
CA THR A 115 -0.71 2.27 -14.70
C THR A 115 -1.16 3.43 -13.84
N ALA A 116 -1.12 3.28 -12.53
CA ALA A 116 -1.45 4.32 -11.56
C ALA A 116 -0.26 4.62 -10.66
N GLN A 117 0.04 5.90 -10.45
CA GLN A 117 1.11 6.35 -9.57
C GLN A 117 0.75 7.68 -8.91
N ASN A 118 1.21 7.89 -7.67
CA ASN A 118 0.96 9.12 -6.91
C ASN A 118 2.16 10.08 -6.89
N GLY A 119 2.95 10.11 -7.93
CA GLY A 119 4.13 10.97 -8.08
C GLY A 119 5.27 10.27 -8.81
N ALA A 120 6.46 10.81 -8.73
CA ALA A 120 7.66 10.22 -9.29
C ALA A 120 8.36 9.28 -8.29
N PRO A 121 9.05 8.23 -8.77
CA PRO A 121 9.88 7.38 -7.92
C PRO A 121 10.91 8.21 -7.15
N GLY A 122 10.97 8.01 -5.82
CA GLY A 122 11.87 8.74 -4.94
C GLY A 122 11.45 10.17 -4.61
N GLY A 123 10.36 10.69 -5.19
CA GLY A 123 9.87 12.04 -4.95
C GLY A 123 9.08 12.21 -3.64
N ARG A 124 8.60 11.11 -3.07
CA ARG A 124 7.82 11.11 -1.82
C ARG A 124 7.96 9.79 -1.06
N PRO A 125 7.93 9.81 0.29
CA PRO A 125 8.13 8.60 1.11
C PRO A 125 6.98 7.59 1.01
N ASP A 126 5.78 8.04 0.61
CA ASP A 126 4.57 7.23 0.41
C ASP A 126 4.29 6.96 -1.08
N TYR A 127 5.33 6.96 -1.92
CA TYR A 127 5.20 6.63 -3.35
C TYR A 127 4.58 5.25 -3.53
N ALA A 128 3.53 5.20 -4.33
CA ALA A 128 2.83 3.98 -4.70
C ALA A 128 2.64 3.91 -6.22
N TYR A 129 2.92 2.74 -6.74
CA TYR A 129 2.80 2.41 -8.17
C TYR A 129 2.06 1.08 -8.31
N ARG A 130 1.11 1.03 -9.23
CA ARG A 130 0.44 -0.21 -9.63
C ARG A 130 0.19 -0.23 -11.13
N GLN A 131 0.42 -1.40 -11.69
CA GLN A 131 0.10 -1.69 -13.08
C GLN A 131 -0.82 -2.91 -13.11
N LEU A 132 -1.93 -2.79 -13.84
CA LEU A 132 -2.89 -3.85 -14.05
C LEU A 132 -3.09 -4.05 -15.56
N THR A 133 -3.34 -5.29 -15.95
CA THR A 133 -3.63 -5.65 -17.35
C THR A 133 -4.94 -6.41 -17.42
N ALA A 134 -5.75 -6.08 -18.41
CA ALA A 134 -6.97 -6.80 -18.72
C ALA A 134 -7.04 -7.09 -20.21
N THR A 135 -7.70 -8.18 -20.56
CA THR A 135 -7.97 -8.56 -21.96
C THR A 135 -9.47 -8.72 -22.13
N VAL A 136 -10.00 -8.14 -23.21
CA VAL A 136 -11.42 -8.16 -23.58
C VAL A 136 -11.53 -8.63 -25.01
N GLU A 137 -12.45 -9.53 -25.26
CA GLU A 137 -12.83 -10.02 -26.57
C GLU A 137 -14.15 -9.37 -27.01
N ARG A 138 -14.22 -9.02 -28.29
CA ARG A 138 -15.42 -8.49 -28.93
C ARG A 138 -15.53 -8.96 -30.39
#